data_407776fc25a9f75665b29870783a93d0
#
_entry.id   407776fc25a9f75665b29870783a93d0
#
_cell.length_a   1.000
_cell.length_b   1.000
_cell.length_c   1.000
_cell.angle_alpha   90.00
_cell.angle_beta   90.00
_cell.angle_gamma   90.00
#
_symmetry.space_group_name_H-M   'P 1'
#
loop_
_entity.id
_entity.type
_entity.pdbx_description
1 polymer ?
#
loop_
_entity_poly.entity_id
_entity_poly.type
_entity_poly.pdbx_seq_one_letter_code
_entity_poly.pdbx_strand_id
1 'polypeptide(L)'
;MKRQKNTKRTPSNVPSKKRMRDIADRLWSRAVRDDWAWRCAVCGNQPCEAHHLVPRQHQGTRYDLTNGVALCAHCHQFSKDISPHQNAAGWLKWLHDNQPERHDWLLLNLRPEFTGTTNTIYYCDLICGFREYFEPDEFERLVGIRFNRYLLEDYVK
;
A
#
# COMPACT_ATOMS: atom_id res chain seq x y z
N MET A 1 -6.99 52.92 4.66
CA MET A 1 -6.10 52.15 3.77
C MET A 1 -6.50 50.67 3.82
N LYS A 2 -7.12 50.16 2.78
CA LYS A 2 -7.54 48.74 2.72
C LYS A 2 -6.40 47.91 2.14
N ARG A 3 -5.93 46.93 2.96
CA ARG A 3 -4.85 46.00 2.64
C ARG A 3 -5.37 45.01 1.59
N GLN A 4 -4.93 45.14 0.35
CA GLN A 4 -5.19 44.13 -0.69
C GLN A 4 -4.47 42.82 -0.33
N LYS A 5 -5.23 41.77 0.00
CA LYS A 5 -4.73 40.39 0.03
C LYS A 5 -4.72 39.87 -1.41
N ASN A 6 -3.62 40.06 -2.09
CA ASN A 6 -3.40 39.48 -3.39
C ASN A 6 -2.51 38.23 -3.19
N THR A 7 -3.11 37.06 -3.01
CA THR A 7 -2.41 35.80 -3.11
C THR A 7 -3.10 34.96 -4.18
N LYS A 8 -2.81 35.27 -5.45
CA LYS A 8 -2.95 34.26 -6.50
C LYS A 8 -1.93 33.16 -6.19
N ARG A 9 -2.36 32.11 -5.45
CA ARG A 9 -1.63 30.86 -5.39
C ARG A 9 -1.63 30.31 -6.80
N THR A 10 -0.50 30.33 -7.48
CA THR A 10 -0.23 29.45 -8.63
C THR A 10 -0.49 28.02 -8.12
N PRO A 11 -1.33 27.23 -8.81
CA PRO A 11 -1.51 25.84 -8.43
C PRO A 11 -0.13 25.18 -8.51
N SER A 12 0.43 24.75 -7.39
CA SER A 12 1.63 23.91 -7.41
C SER A 12 1.24 22.64 -8.17
N ASN A 13 1.94 22.28 -9.22
CA ASN A 13 1.73 21.02 -9.96
C ASN A 13 1.99 19.80 -9.08
N VAL A 14 2.59 20.00 -7.91
CA VAL A 14 2.92 18.97 -6.94
C VAL A 14 1.64 18.50 -6.21
N PRO A 15 1.26 17.24 -6.29
CA PRO A 15 0.12 16.70 -5.55
C PRO A 15 0.30 16.84 -4.05
N SER A 16 -0.81 16.96 -3.32
CA SER A 16 -0.75 16.97 -1.85
C SER A 16 -0.22 15.65 -1.29
N LYS A 17 0.46 15.70 -0.14
CA LYS A 17 0.94 14.51 0.58
C LYS A 17 -0.17 13.46 0.76
N LYS A 18 -1.40 13.88 1.08
CA LYS A 18 -2.54 12.98 1.20
C LYS A 18 -2.81 12.24 -0.12
N ARG A 19 -2.85 12.97 -1.23
CA ARG A 19 -3.09 12.36 -2.55
C ARG A 19 -2.00 11.37 -2.92
N MET A 20 -0.73 11.68 -2.66
CA MET A 20 0.39 10.77 -2.92
C MET A 20 0.28 9.50 -2.08
N ARG A 21 -0.04 9.63 -0.80
CA ARG A 21 -0.29 8.47 0.06
C ARG A 21 -1.43 7.60 -0.46
N ASP A 22 -2.55 8.22 -0.87
CA ASP A 22 -3.69 7.49 -1.42
C ASP A 22 -3.34 6.75 -2.73
N ILE A 23 -2.43 7.30 -3.54
CA ILE A 23 -1.87 6.64 -4.74
C ILE A 23 -0.99 5.45 -4.31
N ALA A 24 -0.05 5.66 -3.39
CA ALA A 24 0.84 4.61 -2.91
C ALA A 24 0.05 3.44 -2.28
N ASP A 25 -0.96 3.73 -1.46
CA ASP A 25 -1.86 2.71 -0.88
C ASP A 25 -2.58 1.89 -1.96
N ARG A 26 -3.01 2.54 -3.04
CA ARG A 26 -3.68 1.88 -4.17
C ARG A 26 -2.73 0.99 -4.95
N LEU A 27 -1.51 1.47 -5.24
CA LEU A 27 -0.48 0.70 -5.94
C LEU A 27 -0.10 -0.54 -5.12
N TRP A 28 0.18 -0.36 -3.83
CA TRP A 28 0.48 -1.47 -2.93
C TRP A 28 -0.67 -2.49 -2.88
N SER A 29 -1.89 -2.02 -2.66
CA SER A 29 -3.07 -2.91 -2.61
C SER A 29 -3.29 -3.67 -3.92
N ARG A 30 -2.97 -3.04 -5.06
CA ARG A 30 -3.05 -3.68 -6.37
C ARG A 30 -1.96 -4.73 -6.52
N ALA A 31 -0.70 -4.38 -6.24
CA ALA A 31 0.44 -5.30 -6.34
C ALA A 31 0.26 -6.53 -5.43
N VAL A 32 -0.21 -6.35 -4.18
CA VAL A 32 -0.54 -7.48 -3.30
C VAL A 32 -1.58 -8.40 -3.92
N ARG A 33 -2.66 -7.86 -4.48
CA ARG A 33 -3.70 -8.73 -5.09
C ARG A 33 -3.20 -9.43 -6.35
N ASP A 34 -2.35 -8.79 -7.14
CA ASP A 34 -1.72 -9.41 -8.31
C ASP A 34 -0.80 -10.57 -7.90
N ASP A 35 0.01 -10.39 -6.83
CA ASP A 35 0.87 -11.43 -6.24
C ASP A 35 0.06 -12.69 -5.84
N TRP A 36 -1.18 -12.50 -5.40
CA TRP A 36 -2.10 -13.59 -5.04
C TRP A 36 -3.08 -13.98 -6.16
N ALA A 37 -2.80 -13.60 -7.42
CA ALA A 37 -3.66 -13.86 -8.58
C ALA A 37 -5.14 -13.50 -8.33
N TRP A 38 -5.40 -12.44 -7.55
CA TRP A 38 -6.74 -11.97 -7.16
C TRP A 38 -7.57 -13.00 -6.38
N ARG A 39 -6.91 -13.95 -5.73
CA ARG A 39 -7.57 -14.99 -4.95
C ARG A 39 -7.24 -14.86 -3.47
N CYS A 40 -8.20 -15.22 -2.64
CA CYS A 40 -8.00 -15.32 -1.20
C CYS A 40 -6.92 -16.37 -0.89
N ALA A 41 -5.89 -15.97 -0.14
CA ALA A 41 -4.80 -16.85 0.28
C ALA A 41 -5.27 -18.09 1.04
N VAL A 42 -6.41 -17.98 1.74
CA VAL A 42 -6.95 -19.06 2.59
C VAL A 42 -7.86 -20.00 1.83
N CYS A 43 -8.83 -19.47 1.07
CA CYS A 43 -9.89 -20.29 0.47
C CYS A 43 -9.97 -20.20 -1.05
N GLY A 44 -9.13 -19.38 -1.71
CA GLY A 44 -9.13 -19.20 -3.16
C GLY A 44 -10.29 -18.37 -3.72
N ASN A 45 -11.25 -17.96 -2.89
CA ASN A 45 -12.42 -17.20 -3.34
C ASN A 45 -12.10 -15.78 -3.78
N GLN A 46 -13.00 -15.21 -4.59
CA GLN A 46 -13.01 -13.82 -5.03
C GLN A 46 -14.36 -13.16 -4.67
N PRO A 47 -14.45 -11.85 -4.55
CA PRO A 47 -13.34 -10.88 -4.58
C PRO A 47 -12.48 -10.93 -3.32
N CYS A 48 -11.26 -10.38 -3.39
CA CYS A 48 -10.37 -10.25 -2.25
C CYS A 48 -9.83 -8.82 -2.08
N GLU A 49 -9.41 -8.52 -0.85
CA GLU A 49 -8.80 -7.26 -0.43
C GLU A 49 -7.36 -7.52 0.02
N ALA A 50 -6.49 -6.51 -0.09
CA ALA A 50 -5.15 -6.56 0.47
C ALA A 50 -5.21 -6.30 1.98
N HIS A 51 -4.69 -7.23 2.77
CA HIS A 51 -4.58 -7.14 4.22
C HIS A 51 -3.12 -6.96 4.63
N HIS A 52 -2.85 -6.02 5.55
CA HIS A 52 -1.53 -5.82 6.14
C HIS A 52 -1.33 -6.76 7.33
N LEU A 53 -0.24 -7.55 7.33
CA LEU A 53 0.17 -8.36 8.48
C LEU A 53 0.59 -7.47 9.67
N VAL A 54 1.50 -6.53 9.42
CA VAL A 54 1.83 -5.44 10.35
C VAL A 54 0.97 -4.23 9.99
N PRO A 55 0.22 -3.65 10.95
CA PRO A 55 -0.75 -2.59 10.65
C PRO A 55 -0.17 -1.41 9.88
N ARG A 56 -0.94 -0.88 8.93
CA ARG A 56 -0.54 0.20 8.00
C ARG A 56 -0.08 1.50 8.66
N GLN A 57 -0.29 1.69 9.96
CA GLN A 57 0.24 2.84 10.71
C GLN A 57 1.76 2.79 10.85
N HIS A 58 2.37 1.62 10.73
CA HIS A 58 3.81 1.42 10.79
C HIS A 58 4.44 1.69 9.42
N GLN A 59 5.00 2.89 9.24
CA GLN A 59 5.51 3.35 7.93
C GLN A 59 6.67 2.50 7.41
N GLY A 60 7.49 1.92 8.28
CA GLY A 60 8.64 1.08 7.89
C GLY A 60 8.27 -0.17 7.10
N THR A 61 7.05 -0.67 7.29
CA THR A 61 6.57 -1.90 6.63
C THR A 61 5.33 -1.68 5.77
N ARG A 62 4.76 -0.46 5.78
CA ARG A 62 3.46 -0.16 5.16
C ARG A 62 3.35 -0.59 3.71
N TYR A 63 4.43 -0.43 2.95
CA TYR A 63 4.45 -0.64 1.51
C TYR A 63 5.30 -1.84 1.08
N ASP A 64 5.79 -2.62 2.05
CA ASP A 64 6.43 -3.90 1.78
C ASP A 64 5.39 -4.91 1.27
N LEU A 65 5.67 -5.58 0.15
CA LEU A 65 4.76 -6.58 -0.42
C LEU A 65 4.70 -7.85 0.45
N THR A 66 5.78 -8.17 1.17
CA THR A 66 5.78 -9.27 2.13
C THR A 66 4.80 -9.02 3.28
N ASN A 67 4.52 -7.74 3.60
CA ASN A 67 3.49 -7.34 4.55
C ASN A 67 2.06 -7.56 4.05
N GLY A 68 1.88 -7.98 2.80
CA GLY A 68 0.58 -8.08 2.15
C GLY A 68 0.07 -9.50 1.97
N VAL A 69 -1.22 -9.73 2.27
CA VAL A 69 -1.93 -10.98 1.99
C VAL A 69 -3.30 -10.64 1.40
N ALA A 70 -3.68 -11.30 0.32
CA ALA A 70 -5.02 -11.14 -0.24
C ALA A 70 -6.04 -12.03 0.49
N LEU A 71 -7.09 -11.45 1.03
CA LEU A 71 -8.15 -12.15 1.76
C LEU A 71 -9.53 -11.75 1.26
N CYS A 72 -10.44 -12.73 1.09
CA CYS A 72 -11.85 -12.42 0.87
C CYS A 72 -12.50 -11.89 2.15
N ALA A 73 -13.64 -11.21 2.04
CA ALA A 73 -14.32 -10.62 3.19
C ALA A 73 -14.58 -11.63 4.32
N HIS A 74 -14.96 -12.86 3.97
CA HIS A 74 -15.20 -13.91 4.97
C HIS A 74 -13.93 -14.24 5.77
N CYS A 75 -12.84 -14.61 5.09
CA CYS A 75 -11.59 -14.97 5.75
C CYS A 75 -10.94 -13.78 6.45
N HIS A 76 -11.14 -12.55 5.93
CA HIS A 76 -10.59 -11.33 6.51
C HIS A 76 -11.31 -10.91 7.80
N GLN A 77 -12.66 -10.93 7.81
CA GLN A 77 -13.43 -10.27 8.86
C GLN A 77 -14.38 -11.19 9.64
N PHE A 78 -14.86 -12.28 9.06
CA PHE A 78 -15.99 -13.02 9.61
C PHE A 78 -15.67 -14.44 10.07
N SER A 79 -14.62 -15.07 9.59
CA SER A 79 -14.25 -16.43 10.02
C SER A 79 -13.86 -16.44 11.48
N LYS A 80 -14.51 -17.28 12.27
CA LYS A 80 -14.20 -17.49 13.70
C LYS A 80 -12.92 -18.31 13.91
N ASP A 81 -12.47 -19.00 12.88
CA ASP A 81 -11.34 -19.93 12.99
C ASP A 81 -10.01 -19.27 12.62
N ILE A 82 -10.00 -18.44 11.57
CA ILE A 82 -8.75 -17.94 10.96
C ILE A 82 -8.77 -16.45 10.59
N SER A 83 -9.83 -15.70 10.92
CA SER A 83 -9.83 -14.27 10.60
C SER A 83 -8.81 -13.52 11.44
N PRO A 84 -7.94 -12.68 10.85
CA PRO A 84 -7.01 -11.85 11.61
C PRO A 84 -7.74 -10.89 12.59
N HIS A 85 -9.02 -10.58 12.34
CA HIS A 85 -9.81 -9.70 13.19
C HIS A 85 -10.66 -10.44 14.24
N GLN A 86 -11.02 -11.70 14.02
CA GLN A 86 -11.86 -12.47 14.94
C GLN A 86 -11.04 -13.48 15.77
N ASN A 87 -9.98 -14.04 15.20
CA ASN A 87 -9.16 -15.07 15.84
C ASN A 87 -7.69 -14.90 15.43
N ALA A 88 -7.00 -13.97 16.07
CA ALA A 88 -5.59 -13.70 15.78
C ALA A 88 -4.68 -14.92 15.99
N ALA A 89 -4.99 -15.80 16.98
CA ALA A 89 -4.20 -17.00 17.22
C ALA A 89 -4.37 -18.02 16.08
N GLY A 90 -5.62 -18.24 15.64
CA GLY A 90 -5.90 -19.10 14.48
C GLY A 90 -5.26 -18.55 13.19
N TRP A 91 -5.26 -17.24 13.02
CA TRP A 91 -4.59 -16.57 11.91
C TRP A 91 -3.08 -16.78 11.93
N LEU A 92 -2.42 -16.58 13.08
CA LEU A 92 -0.97 -16.81 13.22
C LEU A 92 -0.60 -18.27 12.97
N LYS A 93 -1.41 -19.20 13.47
CA LYS A 93 -1.22 -20.61 13.19
C LYS A 93 -1.33 -20.92 11.70
N TRP A 94 -2.34 -20.37 11.04
CA TRP A 94 -2.52 -20.54 9.59
C TRP A 94 -1.33 -19.99 8.81
N LEU A 95 -0.83 -18.80 9.16
CA LEU A 95 0.37 -18.20 8.55
C LEU A 95 1.58 -19.12 8.72
N HIS A 96 1.84 -19.60 9.93
CA HIS A 96 2.94 -20.52 10.22
C HIS A 96 2.87 -21.77 9.34
N ASP A 97 1.68 -22.38 9.24
CA ASP A 97 1.51 -23.67 8.57
C ASP A 97 1.49 -23.55 7.04
N ASN A 98 1.04 -22.41 6.49
CA ASN A 98 0.81 -22.23 5.05
C ASN A 98 1.69 -21.17 4.39
N GLN A 99 2.23 -20.22 5.16
CA GLN A 99 3.04 -19.10 4.68
C GLN A 99 4.21 -18.84 5.64
N PRO A 100 5.11 -19.83 5.86
CA PRO A 100 6.15 -19.74 6.87
C PRO A 100 7.08 -18.54 6.68
N GLU A 101 7.43 -18.19 5.43
CA GLU A 101 8.28 -17.04 5.15
C GLU A 101 7.61 -15.72 5.59
N ARG A 102 6.31 -15.55 5.35
CA ARG A 102 5.55 -14.36 5.80
C ARG A 102 5.34 -14.37 7.31
N HIS A 103 5.17 -15.55 7.91
CA HIS A 103 5.10 -15.69 9.36
C HIS A 103 6.40 -15.23 10.01
N ASP A 104 7.55 -15.72 9.54
CA ASP A 104 8.85 -15.38 10.10
C ASP A 104 9.17 -13.90 9.87
N TRP A 105 8.85 -13.37 8.68
CA TRP A 105 8.94 -11.95 8.39
C TRP A 105 8.10 -11.12 9.37
N LEU A 106 6.85 -11.54 9.66
CA LEU A 106 5.98 -10.88 10.63
C LEU A 106 6.62 -10.80 12.01
N LEU A 107 7.16 -11.94 12.50
CA LEU A 107 7.81 -11.98 13.82
C LEU A 107 9.02 -11.03 13.93
N LEU A 108 9.79 -10.88 12.85
CA LEU A 108 10.92 -9.95 12.78
C LEU A 108 10.48 -8.48 12.71
N ASN A 109 9.25 -8.21 12.28
CA ASN A 109 8.74 -6.87 12.02
C ASN A 109 7.58 -6.44 12.94
N LEU A 110 7.37 -7.10 14.07
CA LEU A 110 6.31 -6.76 15.03
C LEU A 110 6.41 -5.31 15.55
N ARG A 111 7.62 -4.74 15.57
CA ARG A 111 7.90 -3.36 15.95
C ARG A 111 8.84 -2.72 14.92
N PRO A 112 8.35 -2.43 13.70
CA PRO A 112 9.20 -1.91 12.65
C PRO A 112 9.67 -0.50 12.98
N GLU A 113 10.97 -0.27 12.84
CA GLU A 113 11.54 1.06 12.96
C GLU A 113 11.35 1.84 11.66
N PHE A 114 11.10 3.13 11.79
CA PHE A 114 11.06 4.06 10.67
C PHE A 114 11.72 5.38 11.07
N THR A 115 12.94 5.58 10.61
CA THR A 115 13.73 6.78 10.90
C THR A 115 13.56 7.89 9.85
N GLY A 116 12.86 7.58 8.76
CA GLY A 116 12.63 8.52 7.65
C GLY A 116 11.49 9.53 7.91
N THR A 117 11.38 10.48 7.00
CA THR A 117 10.29 11.46 6.99
C THR A 117 9.38 11.19 5.79
N THR A 118 8.09 11.02 6.05
CA THR A 118 7.08 10.89 4.99
C THR A 118 6.77 12.26 4.36
N ASN A 119 7.63 12.72 3.48
CA ASN A 119 7.47 13.95 2.70
C ASN A 119 7.09 13.65 1.23
N THR A 120 7.08 14.67 0.39
CA THR A 120 6.81 14.55 -1.05
C THR A 120 7.81 13.63 -1.74
N ILE A 121 9.11 13.79 -1.45
CA ILE A 121 10.19 12.98 -2.04
C ILE A 121 9.98 11.51 -1.73
N TYR A 122 9.77 11.18 -0.45
CA TYR A 122 9.48 9.81 -0.01
C TYR A 122 8.37 9.14 -0.83
N TYR A 123 7.24 9.85 -1.02
CA TYR A 123 6.14 9.26 -1.79
C TYR A 123 6.41 9.20 -3.29
N CYS A 124 7.15 10.14 -3.85
CA CYS A 124 7.55 10.07 -5.26
C CYS A 124 8.47 8.87 -5.51
N ASP A 125 9.49 8.69 -4.68
CA ASP A 125 10.41 7.53 -4.77
C ASP A 125 9.66 6.21 -4.65
N LEU A 126 8.78 6.11 -3.66
CA LEU A 126 7.94 4.94 -3.43
C LEU A 126 7.04 4.64 -4.64
N ILE A 127 6.34 5.64 -5.16
CA ILE A 127 5.45 5.48 -6.32
C ILE A 127 6.26 5.11 -7.57
N CYS A 128 7.44 5.72 -7.77
CA CYS A 128 8.34 5.35 -8.85
C CYS A 128 8.81 3.89 -8.74
N GLY A 129 9.12 3.42 -7.54
CA GLY A 129 9.48 2.03 -7.29
C GLY A 129 8.38 1.04 -7.68
N PHE A 130 7.12 1.41 -7.51
CA PHE A 130 6.00 0.57 -7.97
C PHE A 130 5.84 0.48 -9.49
N ARG A 131 6.50 1.33 -10.28
CA ARG A 131 6.38 1.31 -11.74
C ARG A 131 6.78 -0.04 -12.35
N GLU A 132 7.76 -0.71 -11.77
CA GLU A 132 8.27 -1.99 -12.25
C GLU A 132 7.28 -3.16 -12.07
N TYR A 133 6.23 -2.97 -11.26
CA TYR A 133 5.22 -3.99 -11.00
C TYR A 133 4.02 -3.94 -11.96
N PHE A 134 3.95 -2.91 -12.82
CA PHE A 134 2.78 -2.68 -13.67
C PHE A 134 3.18 -2.36 -15.11
N GLU A 135 2.32 -2.76 -16.06
CA GLU A 135 2.42 -2.26 -17.42
C GLU A 135 2.25 -0.73 -17.45
N PRO A 136 2.93 0.00 -18.36
CA PRO A 136 2.91 1.47 -18.40
C PRO A 136 1.52 2.09 -18.38
N ASP A 137 0.59 1.57 -19.19
CA ASP A 137 -0.78 2.07 -19.29
C ASP A 137 -1.57 1.81 -18.00
N GLU A 138 -1.32 0.69 -17.34
CA GLU A 138 -1.93 0.37 -16.07
C GLU A 138 -1.41 1.26 -14.96
N PHE A 139 -0.09 1.45 -14.89
CA PHE A 139 0.52 2.37 -13.95
C PHE A 139 -0.05 3.79 -14.10
N GLU A 140 -0.13 4.30 -15.34
CA GLU A 140 -0.70 5.63 -15.60
C GLU A 140 -2.16 5.73 -15.11
N ARG A 141 -2.99 4.71 -15.34
CA ARG A 141 -4.37 4.67 -14.82
C ARG A 141 -4.42 4.70 -13.30
N LEU A 142 -3.52 3.98 -12.64
CA LEU A 142 -3.46 3.89 -11.18
C LEU A 142 -3.00 5.20 -10.52
N VAL A 143 -2.00 5.86 -11.08
CA VAL A 143 -1.46 7.12 -10.55
C VAL A 143 -2.20 8.36 -11.04
N GLY A 144 -2.77 8.28 -12.24
CA GLY A 144 -3.45 9.36 -12.96
C GLY A 144 -2.49 10.15 -13.86
N ILE A 145 -2.98 10.50 -15.06
CA ILE A 145 -2.21 11.11 -16.17
C ILE A 145 -1.38 12.32 -15.70
N ARG A 146 -1.97 13.24 -14.93
CA ARG A 146 -1.27 14.45 -14.47
C ARG A 146 -0.12 14.15 -13.53
N PHE A 147 -0.27 13.15 -12.66
CA PHE A 147 0.79 12.78 -11.72
C PHE A 147 1.87 11.96 -12.40
N ASN A 148 1.51 11.08 -13.33
CA ASN A 148 2.48 10.35 -14.15
C ASN A 148 3.35 11.32 -14.94
N ARG A 149 2.76 12.36 -15.56
CA ARG A 149 3.51 13.42 -16.24
C ARG A 149 4.46 14.15 -15.29
N TYR A 150 4.01 14.52 -14.09
CA TYR A 150 4.85 15.14 -13.08
C TYR A 150 6.06 14.24 -12.71
N LEU A 151 5.85 12.96 -12.49
CA LEU A 151 6.94 12.02 -12.19
C LEU A 151 7.96 11.95 -13.33
N LEU A 152 7.51 11.95 -14.59
CA LEU A 152 8.39 11.84 -15.76
C LEU A 152 9.13 13.13 -16.09
N GLU A 153 8.47 14.27 -15.98
CA GLU A 153 8.98 15.55 -16.47
C GLU A 153 9.70 16.37 -15.39
N ASP A 154 9.22 16.32 -14.15
CA ASP A 154 9.65 17.23 -13.09
C ASP A 154 10.42 16.53 -11.96
N TYR A 155 10.19 15.22 -11.74
CA TYR A 155 10.77 14.51 -10.61
C TYR A 155 12.00 13.67 -10.99
N VAL A 156 11.96 12.95 -12.10
CA VAL A 156 13.04 12.01 -12.53
C VAL A 156 14.20 12.73 -13.26
N LYS A 157 14.08 14.05 -13.49
CA LYS A 157 15.16 14.88 -14.04
C LYS A 157 16.15 15.28 -12.95
#